data_b670aa1224300dacc78d6d38608729a4
#
_entry.id   b670aa1224300dacc78d6d38608729a4
#
_cell.length_a   1.000
_cell.length_b   1.000
_cell.length_c   1.000
_cell.angle_alpha   90.00
_cell.angle_beta   90.00
_cell.angle_gamma   90.00
#
_symmetry.space_group_name_H-M   'P 1'
#
loop_
_entity.id
_entity.type
_entity.pdbx_description
1 polymer ?
#
loop_
_entity_poly.entity_id
_entity_poly.type
_entity_poly.pdbx_seq_one_letter_code
_entity_poly.pdbx_strand_id
1 'polypeptide(L)'
;MKEWTFYENGLTIGQTGSENGRILCDEEYQNTCRITLEKTEPIPYSITCGIYGFMCHTAFASTEPQAQETYEGMKRELKEFIDTDADEASAVEWVERFVEKW
;
A
#
# COMPACT_ATOMS: atom_id res chain seq x y z
N MET A 1 -9.08 4.69 -18.72
CA MET A 1 -9.36 4.46 -17.30
C MET A 1 -8.06 4.18 -16.55
N LYS A 2 -7.86 4.83 -15.40
CA LYS A 2 -6.63 4.65 -14.62
C LYS A 2 -6.75 3.43 -13.72
N GLU A 3 -5.75 2.57 -13.75
CA GLU A 3 -5.74 1.33 -12.99
C GLU A 3 -4.40 1.11 -12.31
N TRP A 4 -4.41 0.29 -11.26
CA TRP A 4 -3.19 -0.20 -10.64
C TRP A 4 -2.49 -1.15 -11.61
N THR A 5 -1.16 -1.10 -11.61
CA THR A 5 -0.34 -2.00 -12.42
C THR A 5 0.66 -2.72 -11.53
N PHE A 6 1.10 -3.90 -11.93
CA PHE A 6 2.14 -4.61 -11.18
C PHE A 6 3.43 -3.81 -11.18
N TYR A 7 4.02 -3.64 -10.01
CA TYR A 7 5.30 -2.96 -9.88
C TYR A 7 6.38 -3.78 -10.60
N GLU A 8 7.17 -3.13 -11.41
CA GLU A 8 8.22 -3.76 -12.23
C GLU A 8 7.71 -5.02 -12.96
N ASN A 9 6.50 -4.93 -13.51
CA ASN A 9 5.88 -6.02 -14.29
C ASN A 9 5.76 -7.34 -13.52
N GLY A 10 5.67 -7.28 -12.17
CA GLY A 10 5.51 -8.46 -11.34
C GLY A 10 6.81 -9.15 -10.99
N LEU A 11 7.97 -8.60 -11.36
CA LEU A 11 9.26 -9.22 -11.10
C LEU A 11 9.61 -9.28 -9.61
N THR A 12 8.99 -8.45 -8.78
CA THR A 12 9.25 -8.42 -7.35
C THR A 12 8.53 -9.53 -6.58
N ILE A 13 7.49 -10.11 -7.17
CA ILE A 13 6.70 -11.17 -6.51
C ILE A 13 7.63 -12.35 -6.16
N GLY A 14 7.58 -12.78 -4.90
CA GLY A 14 8.42 -13.86 -4.40
C GLY A 14 9.77 -13.44 -3.88
N GLN A 15 10.16 -12.17 -4.10
CA GLN A 15 11.42 -11.62 -3.57
C GLN A 15 11.23 -11.12 -2.14
N THR A 16 12.32 -10.78 -1.47
CA THR A 16 12.28 -10.21 -0.13
C THR A 16 11.92 -8.72 -0.20
N GLY A 17 10.92 -8.31 0.57
CA GLY A 17 10.46 -6.93 0.60
C GLY A 17 11.05 -6.11 1.74
N SER A 18 10.58 -4.88 1.88
CA SER A 18 11.09 -3.92 2.87
C SER A 18 10.87 -4.36 4.32
N GLU A 19 9.86 -5.19 4.57
CA GLU A 19 9.59 -5.73 5.91
C GLU A 19 10.27 -7.08 6.12
N ASN A 20 11.21 -7.42 5.26
CA ASN A 20 11.97 -8.66 5.30
C ASN A 20 11.13 -9.92 5.12
N GLY A 21 9.97 -9.78 4.50
CA GLY A 21 9.07 -10.87 4.18
C GLY A 21 9.12 -11.21 2.69
N ARG A 22 8.35 -12.23 2.31
CA ARG A 22 8.22 -12.60 0.90
C ARG A 22 7.07 -11.82 0.27
N ILE A 23 7.36 -11.12 -0.81
CA ILE A 23 6.36 -10.32 -1.52
C ILE A 23 5.33 -11.22 -2.19
N LEU A 24 4.05 -11.02 -1.84
CA LEU A 24 2.91 -11.72 -2.43
C LEU A 24 2.21 -10.88 -3.47
N CYS A 25 2.11 -9.57 -3.25
CA CYS A 25 1.51 -8.61 -4.18
C CYS A 25 2.33 -7.32 -4.12
N ASP A 26 2.45 -6.64 -5.26
CA ASP A 26 3.22 -5.41 -5.34
C ASP A 26 2.70 -4.62 -6.53
N GLU A 27 2.05 -3.49 -6.25
CA GLU A 27 1.36 -2.71 -7.26
C GLU A 27 1.66 -1.22 -7.15
N GLU A 28 1.58 -0.53 -8.29
CA GLU A 28 1.85 0.89 -8.38
C GLU A 28 0.69 1.57 -9.11
N TYR A 29 0.36 2.80 -8.67
CA TYR A 29 -0.70 3.58 -9.31
C TYR A 29 -0.13 4.90 -9.82
N GLN A 30 -0.23 5.11 -11.14
CA GLN A 30 0.12 6.38 -11.82
C GLN A 30 1.53 6.88 -11.50
N ASN A 31 2.47 5.99 -11.23
CA ASN A 31 3.84 6.35 -10.84
C ASN A 31 3.88 7.30 -9.62
N THR A 32 2.83 7.30 -8.83
CA THR A 32 2.65 8.21 -7.69
C THR A 32 2.70 7.49 -6.36
N CYS A 33 2.13 6.29 -6.28
CA CYS A 33 2.14 5.51 -5.04
C CYS A 33 2.30 4.02 -5.33
N ARG A 34 2.70 3.29 -4.29
CA ARG A 34 2.98 1.86 -4.38
C ARG A 34 2.41 1.18 -3.13
N ILE A 35 1.96 -0.06 -3.27
CA ILE A 35 1.50 -0.87 -2.14
C ILE A 35 2.04 -2.30 -2.29
N THR A 36 2.53 -2.86 -1.18
CA THR A 36 3.15 -4.18 -1.17
C THR A 36 2.58 -5.02 -0.03
N LEU A 37 2.18 -6.24 -0.35
CA LEU A 37 1.73 -7.23 0.64
C LEU A 37 2.82 -8.28 0.78
N GLU A 38 3.28 -8.53 2.03
CA GLU A 38 4.33 -9.50 2.32
C GLU A 38 3.87 -10.53 3.33
N LYS A 39 4.37 -11.75 3.18
CA LYS A 39 4.27 -12.80 4.20
C LYS A 39 5.50 -12.67 5.09
N THR A 40 5.29 -12.34 6.37
CA THR A 40 6.36 -11.99 7.31
C THR A 40 6.31 -12.85 8.57
N GLU A 41 7.27 -12.62 9.47
CA GLU A 41 7.35 -13.22 10.80
C GLU A 41 7.76 -12.12 11.79
N PRO A 42 7.33 -12.16 13.05
CA PRO A 42 6.36 -13.08 13.68
C PRO A 42 4.90 -12.75 13.39
N ILE A 43 4.58 -11.52 12.93
CA ILE A 43 3.22 -11.18 12.51
C ILE A 43 3.08 -11.61 11.04
N PRO A 44 2.12 -12.50 10.70
CA PRO A 44 2.12 -13.19 9.41
C PRO A 44 2.09 -12.31 8.16
N TYR A 45 1.45 -11.13 8.21
CA TYR A 45 1.30 -10.31 7.02
C TYR A 45 1.60 -8.84 7.31
N SER A 46 2.30 -8.19 6.38
CA SER A 46 2.49 -6.75 6.41
C SER A 46 2.01 -6.15 5.08
N ILE A 47 1.41 -4.97 5.16
CA ILE A 47 0.95 -4.23 4.00
C ILE A 47 1.60 -2.85 4.08
N THR A 48 2.55 -2.59 3.21
CA THR A 48 3.29 -1.33 3.18
C THR A 48 2.86 -0.51 1.99
N CYS A 49 2.51 0.74 2.22
CA CYS A 49 2.19 1.65 1.13
C CYS A 49 3.01 2.92 1.24
N GLY A 50 3.19 3.60 0.12
CA GLY A 50 3.89 4.86 0.09
C GLY A 50 3.39 5.73 -1.04
N ILE A 51 3.25 7.02 -0.76
CA ILE A 51 3.03 8.04 -1.79
C ILE A 51 4.40 8.70 -1.94
N TYR A 52 4.99 8.56 -3.11
CA TYR A 52 6.39 8.95 -3.34
C TYR A 52 6.66 10.39 -2.91
N GLY A 53 7.66 10.56 -2.04
CA GLY A 53 8.05 11.86 -1.54
C GLY A 53 7.08 12.50 -0.54
N PHE A 54 6.04 11.77 -0.11
CA PHE A 54 5.00 12.35 0.73
C PHE A 54 4.70 11.55 2.00
N MET A 55 4.47 10.24 1.89
CA MET A 55 4.20 9.43 3.09
C MET A 55 4.55 7.96 2.87
N CYS A 56 4.73 7.24 3.98
CA CYS A 56 4.93 5.80 3.99
C CYS A 56 4.25 5.25 5.24
N HIS A 57 3.59 4.10 5.13
CA HIS A 57 2.87 3.50 6.24
C HIS A 57 2.80 1.99 6.08
N THR A 58 2.93 1.26 7.19
CA THR A 58 2.81 -0.21 7.20
C THR A 58 1.70 -0.63 8.16
N ALA A 59 0.79 -1.46 7.66
CA ALA A 59 -0.25 -2.09 8.46
C ALA A 59 0.08 -3.58 8.59
N PHE A 60 -0.45 -4.23 9.62
CA PHE A 60 -0.20 -5.65 9.88
C PHE A 60 -1.51 -6.41 9.98
N ALA A 61 -1.48 -7.69 9.61
CA ALA A 61 -2.64 -8.56 9.71
C ALA A 61 -2.21 -9.95 10.15
N SER A 62 -3.08 -10.63 10.89
CA SER A 62 -2.78 -11.96 11.44
C SER A 62 -3.34 -13.10 10.59
N THR A 63 -4.25 -12.82 9.67
CA THR A 63 -4.83 -13.84 8.77
C THR A 63 -4.79 -13.36 7.33
N GLU A 64 -4.80 -14.31 6.40
CA GLU A 64 -4.80 -13.98 4.98
C GLU A 64 -6.05 -13.19 4.55
N PRO A 65 -7.29 -13.60 4.94
CA PRO A 65 -8.46 -12.79 4.58
C PRO A 65 -8.39 -11.36 5.10
N GLN A 66 -7.91 -11.15 6.32
CA GLN A 66 -7.74 -9.83 6.89
C GLN A 66 -6.69 -9.03 6.10
N ALA A 67 -5.59 -9.67 5.73
CA ALA A 67 -4.54 -9.04 4.94
C ALA A 67 -5.06 -8.59 3.58
N GLN A 68 -5.84 -9.44 2.89
CA GLN A 68 -6.42 -9.09 1.59
C GLN A 68 -7.43 -7.93 1.72
N GLU A 69 -8.26 -7.96 2.73
CA GLU A 69 -9.22 -6.88 2.98
C GLU A 69 -8.51 -5.55 3.22
N THR A 70 -7.47 -5.56 4.06
CA THR A 70 -6.67 -4.36 4.34
C THR A 70 -5.98 -3.87 3.07
N TYR A 71 -5.36 -4.77 2.31
CA TYR A 71 -4.66 -4.43 1.07
C TYR A 71 -5.61 -3.76 0.07
N GLU A 72 -6.77 -4.35 -0.18
CA GLU A 72 -7.75 -3.80 -1.12
C GLU A 72 -8.35 -2.48 -0.61
N GLY A 73 -8.59 -2.37 0.70
CA GLY A 73 -9.10 -1.15 1.31
C GLY A 73 -8.13 0.01 1.17
N MET A 74 -6.85 -0.24 1.45
CA MET A 74 -5.81 0.78 1.31
C MET A 74 -5.64 1.20 -0.14
N LYS A 75 -5.66 0.25 -1.08
CA LYS A 75 -5.59 0.57 -2.52
C LYS A 75 -6.72 1.50 -2.93
N ARG A 76 -7.93 1.19 -2.51
CA ARG A 76 -9.11 2.00 -2.87
C ARG A 76 -8.96 3.43 -2.36
N GLU A 77 -8.55 3.60 -1.11
CA GLU A 77 -8.40 4.92 -0.52
C GLU A 77 -7.25 5.71 -1.14
N LEU A 78 -6.14 5.04 -1.43
CA LEU A 78 -5.02 5.69 -2.10
C LEU A 78 -5.41 6.18 -3.48
N LYS A 79 -6.10 5.35 -4.26
CA LYS A 79 -6.56 5.73 -5.60
C LYS A 79 -7.51 6.93 -5.53
N GLU A 80 -8.48 6.90 -4.63
CA GLU A 80 -9.41 8.01 -4.46
C GLU A 80 -8.68 9.31 -4.12
N PHE A 81 -7.70 9.23 -3.24
CA PHE A 81 -6.92 10.40 -2.85
C PHE A 81 -6.11 10.95 -4.03
N ILE A 82 -5.37 10.09 -4.74
CA ILE A 82 -4.56 10.51 -5.87
C ILE A 82 -5.43 11.14 -6.96
N ASP A 83 -6.58 10.52 -7.25
CA ASP A 83 -7.49 11.00 -8.29
C ASP A 83 -8.16 12.34 -7.93
N THR A 84 -8.26 12.65 -6.64
CA THR A 84 -8.88 13.89 -6.17
C THR A 84 -8.00 15.11 -6.39
N ASP A 85 -6.68 14.92 -6.44
CA ASP A 85 -5.71 16.01 -6.60
C ASP A 85 -5.91 17.11 -5.55
N ALA A 86 -5.92 16.70 -4.28
CA ALA A 86 -6.16 17.57 -3.14
C ALA A 86 -5.04 18.61 -2.95
N ASP A 87 -5.39 19.77 -2.37
CA ASP A 87 -4.38 20.76 -2.00
C ASP A 87 -3.54 20.26 -0.82
N GLU A 88 -2.47 20.97 -0.49
CA GLU A 88 -1.52 20.54 0.53
C GLU A 88 -2.16 20.35 1.90
N ALA A 89 -3.00 21.28 2.34
CA ALA A 89 -3.67 21.19 3.64
C ALA A 89 -4.60 19.99 3.72
N SER A 90 -5.39 19.75 2.68
CA SER A 90 -6.29 18.60 2.62
C SER A 90 -5.51 17.29 2.55
N ALA A 91 -4.38 17.30 1.85
CA ALA A 91 -3.51 16.12 1.74
C ALA A 91 -2.94 15.72 3.11
N VAL A 92 -2.48 16.70 3.91
CA VAL A 92 -1.96 16.42 5.24
C VAL A 92 -3.05 15.82 6.13
N GLU A 93 -4.25 16.39 6.11
CA GLU A 93 -5.38 15.85 6.89
C GLU A 93 -5.72 14.42 6.46
N TRP A 94 -5.69 14.16 5.14
CA TRP A 94 -5.98 12.83 4.62
C TRP A 94 -4.97 11.82 5.14
N VAL A 95 -3.67 12.16 5.11
CA VAL A 95 -2.62 11.27 5.60
C VAL A 95 -2.82 10.94 7.08
N GLU A 96 -3.12 11.95 7.89
CA GLU A 96 -3.35 11.75 9.32
C GLU A 96 -4.49 10.75 9.56
N ARG A 97 -5.59 10.89 8.84
CA ARG A 97 -6.72 9.97 8.95
C ARG A 97 -6.39 8.58 8.44
N PHE A 98 -5.65 8.52 7.34
CA PHE A 98 -5.28 7.24 6.72
C PHE A 98 -4.39 6.40 7.64
N VAL A 99 -3.33 7.00 8.19
CA VAL A 99 -2.39 6.26 9.05
C VAL A 99 -3.03 5.90 10.39
N GLU A 100 -4.00 6.66 10.85
CA GLU A 100 -4.73 6.33 12.06
C GLU A 100 -5.71 5.18 11.83
N LYS A 101 -6.35 5.14 10.66
CA LYS A 101 -7.30 4.09 10.31
C LYS A 101 -6.63 2.73 10.06
N TRP A 102 -5.52 2.75 9.37
CA TRP A 102 -4.81 1.54 8.97
C TRP A 102 -3.56 1.29 9.80
#